data_88ca8ed1b22ea9d35d384a723275bb75
#
_entry.id   88ca8ed1b22ea9d35d384a723275bb75
#
_cell.length_a   1.000
_cell.length_b   1.000
_cell.length_c   1.000
_cell.angle_alpha   90.00
_cell.angle_beta   90.00
_cell.angle_gamma   90.00
#
_symmetry.space_group_name_H-M   'P 1'
#
loop_
_entity.id
_entity.type
_entity.pdbx_description
1 polymer ?
#
loop_
_entity_poly.entity_id
_entity_poly.type
_entity_poly.pdbx_seq_one_letter_code
_entity_poly.pdbx_strand_id
1 'polypeptide(L)'
;AGVPQGSILGPLLFLIYINDITDGLETDVKLFADDTSIFSIVTDVNQSARLINSDLSKIEQWAFQWKMSFNPDPSKQAQEVIFSKKNTQPPHPDLMFNQAKVKRVSSQKHLGVILDAKLNFNEHLKIMINKLTKGISMLRKLRYYIPRHSLLTIYKSFIRSHTDFADVIYDQPHNNTIINKLESIQYNSTLAITG
;
A
#
# COMPACT_ATOMS: atom_id res chain seq x y z
N ALA A 1 24.05 -16.78 0.47
CA ALA A 1 23.14 -17.58 -0.34
C ALA A 1 22.15 -16.64 -1.04
N GLY A 2 21.71 -16.99 -2.24
CA GLY A 2 20.79 -16.19 -3.06
C GLY A 2 21.35 -15.83 -4.41
N VAL A 3 20.58 -15.03 -5.16
CA VAL A 3 20.99 -14.50 -6.48
C VAL A 3 21.36 -13.03 -6.35
N PRO A 4 22.30 -12.52 -7.18
CA PRO A 4 22.66 -11.10 -7.15
C PRO A 4 21.45 -10.20 -7.40
N GLN A 5 21.33 -9.12 -6.66
CA GLN A 5 20.31 -8.09 -6.90
C GLN A 5 20.50 -7.50 -8.31
N GLY A 6 19.41 -7.33 -9.04
CA GLY A 6 19.43 -6.87 -10.44
C GLY A 6 19.61 -7.98 -11.47
N SER A 7 19.73 -9.26 -11.07
CA SER A 7 19.70 -10.37 -12.02
C SER A 7 18.30 -10.54 -12.63
N ILE A 8 18.22 -10.93 -13.89
CA ILE A 8 16.94 -11.19 -14.59
C ILE A 8 16.20 -12.39 -13.98
N LEU A 9 16.92 -13.42 -13.55
CA LEU A 9 16.37 -14.65 -13.00
C LEU A 9 15.96 -14.52 -11.51
N GLY A 10 16.49 -13.54 -10.79
CA GLY A 10 16.21 -13.37 -9.35
C GLY A 10 14.72 -13.30 -9.03
N PRO A 11 13.94 -12.41 -9.65
CA PRO A 11 12.50 -12.32 -9.41
C PRO A 11 11.75 -13.61 -9.75
N LEU A 12 12.12 -14.27 -10.86
CA LEU A 12 11.48 -15.53 -11.27
C LEU A 12 11.75 -16.65 -10.27
N LEU A 13 12.98 -16.81 -9.82
CA LEU A 13 13.34 -17.80 -8.82
C LEU A 13 12.65 -17.54 -7.47
N PHE A 14 12.50 -16.27 -7.11
CA PHE A 14 11.76 -15.90 -5.90
C PHE A 14 10.28 -16.28 -6.02
N LEU A 15 9.62 -16.02 -7.15
CA LEU A 15 8.24 -16.40 -7.37
C LEU A 15 8.02 -17.93 -7.29
N ILE A 16 8.95 -18.71 -7.86
CA ILE A 16 8.93 -20.18 -7.76
C ILE A 16 9.09 -20.60 -6.30
N TYR A 17 10.00 -19.96 -5.58
CA TYR A 17 10.30 -20.27 -4.20
C TYR A 17 9.14 -19.99 -3.24
N ILE A 18 8.39 -18.89 -3.44
CA ILE A 18 7.29 -18.49 -2.55
C ILE A 18 5.93 -19.08 -2.96
N ASN A 19 5.85 -19.75 -4.10
CA ASN A 19 4.59 -20.14 -4.72
C ASN A 19 3.71 -21.03 -3.84
N ASP A 20 4.30 -21.91 -3.04
CA ASP A 20 3.61 -22.87 -2.18
C ASP A 20 3.29 -22.33 -0.77
N ILE A 21 3.63 -21.07 -0.46
CA ILE A 21 3.31 -20.46 0.86
C ILE A 21 1.79 -20.41 1.12
N THR A 22 0.99 -20.43 0.05
CA THR A 22 -0.47 -20.35 0.13
C THR A 22 -1.14 -21.72 0.25
N ASP A 23 -0.38 -22.81 0.17
CA ASP A 23 -0.95 -24.14 0.15
C ASP A 23 -1.57 -24.52 1.51
N GLY A 24 -2.80 -24.98 1.47
CA GLY A 24 -3.54 -25.37 2.66
C GLY A 24 -4.04 -24.24 3.54
N LEU A 25 -3.96 -22.97 3.08
CA LEU A 25 -4.57 -21.85 3.78
C LEU A 25 -6.08 -21.82 3.52
N GLU A 26 -6.84 -21.40 4.52
CA GLU A 26 -8.31 -21.35 4.49
C GLU A 26 -8.82 -19.93 4.24
N THR A 27 -7.97 -18.92 4.41
CA THR A 27 -8.29 -17.51 4.17
C THR A 27 -7.87 -17.08 2.77
N ASP A 28 -8.39 -15.95 2.31
CA ASP A 28 -7.93 -15.36 1.05
C ASP A 28 -6.54 -14.77 1.21
N VAL A 29 -5.62 -15.15 0.32
CA VAL A 29 -4.23 -14.66 0.32
C VAL A 29 -3.89 -14.02 -1.01
N LYS A 30 -3.20 -12.89 -0.96
CA LYS A 30 -2.61 -12.25 -2.13
C LYS A 30 -1.12 -12.03 -1.90
N LEU A 31 -0.35 -12.40 -2.90
CA LEU A 31 1.10 -12.23 -2.94
C LEU A 31 1.47 -11.15 -3.95
N PHE A 32 2.37 -10.28 -3.56
CA PHE A 32 3.02 -9.32 -4.46
C PHE A 32 4.50 -9.25 -4.10
N ALA A 33 5.32 -9.97 -4.85
CA ALA A 33 6.73 -10.22 -4.53
C ALA A 33 6.86 -10.76 -3.08
N ASP A 34 7.54 -10.04 -2.21
CA ASP A 34 7.71 -10.36 -0.79
C ASP A 34 6.55 -9.93 0.12
N ASP A 35 5.65 -9.09 -0.38
CA ASP A 35 4.47 -8.66 0.37
C ASP A 35 3.38 -9.76 0.34
N THR A 36 3.03 -10.28 1.50
CA THR A 36 1.95 -11.26 1.69
C THR A 36 0.80 -10.60 2.44
N SER A 37 -0.40 -10.66 1.88
CA SER A 37 -1.63 -10.13 2.49
C SER A 37 -2.64 -11.24 2.68
N ILE A 38 -3.13 -11.38 3.90
CA ILE A 38 -4.18 -12.32 4.29
C ILE A 38 -5.42 -11.52 4.60
N PHE A 39 -6.58 -11.93 4.10
CA PHE A 39 -7.84 -11.26 4.40
C PHE A 39 -8.99 -12.26 4.50
N SER A 40 -9.95 -11.87 5.30
CA SER A 40 -11.17 -12.64 5.53
C SER A 40 -12.36 -11.69 5.69
N ILE A 41 -13.50 -12.09 5.15
CA ILE A 41 -14.76 -11.40 5.39
C ILE A 41 -15.27 -11.81 6.77
N VAL A 42 -15.39 -10.86 7.68
CA VAL A 42 -15.78 -11.12 9.07
C VAL A 42 -17.30 -11.22 9.18
N THR A 43 -17.82 -12.44 9.23
CA THR A 43 -19.21 -12.74 9.61
C THR A 43 -19.32 -13.03 11.10
N ASP A 44 -18.43 -13.87 11.64
CA ASP A 44 -18.20 -14.12 13.05
C ASP A 44 -16.76 -13.76 13.42
N VAL A 45 -16.62 -12.88 14.41
CA VAL A 45 -15.32 -12.32 14.82
C VAL A 45 -14.39 -13.40 15.38
N ASN A 46 -14.95 -14.33 16.17
CA ASN A 46 -14.14 -15.39 16.78
C ASN A 46 -13.73 -16.44 15.76
N GLN A 47 -14.62 -16.78 14.83
CA GLN A 47 -14.32 -17.72 13.76
C GLN A 47 -13.24 -17.15 12.83
N SER A 48 -13.38 -15.92 12.39
CA SER A 48 -12.39 -15.25 11.54
C SER A 48 -11.01 -15.18 12.20
N ALA A 49 -10.96 -14.84 13.49
CA ALA A 49 -9.70 -14.80 14.22
C ALA A 49 -9.04 -16.17 14.34
N ARG A 50 -9.83 -17.24 14.54
CA ARG A 50 -9.29 -18.62 14.58
C ARG A 50 -8.73 -19.04 13.22
N LEU A 51 -9.45 -18.77 12.13
CA LEU A 51 -9.00 -19.10 10.79
C LEU A 51 -7.69 -18.37 10.45
N ILE A 52 -7.64 -17.07 10.68
CA ILE A 52 -6.43 -16.27 10.42
C ILE A 52 -5.26 -16.76 11.28
N ASN A 53 -5.46 -17.02 12.58
CA ASN A 53 -4.41 -17.54 13.45
C ASN A 53 -3.93 -18.94 13.01
N SER A 54 -4.84 -19.81 12.55
CA SER A 54 -4.48 -21.10 11.98
C SER A 54 -3.57 -20.93 10.76
N ASP A 55 -3.94 -20.05 9.85
CA ASP A 55 -3.18 -19.82 8.62
C ASP A 55 -1.84 -19.12 8.90
N LEU A 56 -1.79 -18.17 9.85
CA LEU A 56 -0.55 -17.57 10.29
C LEU A 56 0.43 -18.63 10.84
N SER A 57 -0.08 -19.60 11.61
CA SER A 57 0.75 -20.71 12.10
C SER A 57 1.26 -21.62 10.98
N LYS A 58 0.46 -21.87 9.93
CA LYS A 58 0.90 -22.62 8.74
C LYS A 58 2.02 -21.87 7.99
N ILE A 59 1.89 -20.54 7.85
CA ILE A 59 2.91 -19.69 7.24
C ILE A 59 4.21 -19.69 8.07
N GLU A 60 4.13 -19.66 9.40
CA GLU A 60 5.30 -19.79 10.27
C GLU A 60 6.02 -21.14 10.06
N GLN A 61 5.27 -22.24 9.97
CA GLN A 61 5.81 -23.56 9.71
C GLN A 61 6.48 -23.64 8.34
N TRP A 62 5.84 -23.09 7.32
CA TRP A 62 6.38 -22.97 5.97
C TRP A 62 7.71 -22.19 5.98
N ALA A 63 7.74 -21.03 6.61
CA ALA A 63 8.93 -20.20 6.71
C ALA A 63 10.07 -20.92 7.45
N PHE A 64 9.77 -21.64 8.53
CA PHE A 64 10.75 -22.45 9.25
C PHE A 64 11.32 -23.57 8.35
N GLN A 65 10.47 -24.28 7.60
CA GLN A 65 10.86 -25.35 6.69
C GLN A 65 11.78 -24.83 5.58
N TRP A 66 11.44 -23.68 4.98
CA TRP A 66 12.17 -23.07 3.88
C TRP A 66 13.30 -22.16 4.34
N LYS A 67 13.60 -22.10 5.64
CA LYS A 67 14.67 -21.25 6.18
C LYS A 67 14.50 -19.77 5.88
N MET A 68 13.25 -19.31 5.74
CA MET A 68 12.90 -17.90 5.65
C MET A 68 12.70 -17.29 7.05
N SER A 69 13.04 -16.02 7.18
CA SER A 69 12.75 -15.23 8.37
C SER A 69 11.98 -13.98 7.99
N PHE A 70 10.92 -13.69 8.74
CA PHE A 70 10.21 -12.43 8.60
C PHE A 70 11.03 -11.27 9.15
N ASN A 71 10.76 -10.06 8.64
CA ASN A 71 11.53 -8.88 9.03
C ASN A 71 11.42 -8.64 10.54
N PRO A 72 12.54 -8.58 11.27
CA PRO A 72 12.55 -8.38 12.72
C PRO A 72 12.23 -6.92 13.12
N ASP A 73 12.29 -5.96 12.20
CA ASP A 73 12.01 -4.55 12.47
C ASP A 73 10.56 -4.35 12.91
N PRO A 74 10.28 -3.86 14.14
CA PRO A 74 8.91 -3.66 14.63
C PRO A 74 8.04 -2.76 13.75
N SER A 75 8.65 -1.85 12.98
CA SER A 75 7.94 -0.98 12.05
C SER A 75 7.49 -1.68 10.76
N LYS A 76 8.08 -2.84 10.47
CA LYS A 76 7.84 -3.65 9.27
C LYS A 76 7.23 -5.02 9.57
N GLN A 77 6.90 -5.27 10.82
CA GLN A 77 6.20 -6.50 11.22
C GLN A 77 4.77 -6.51 10.69
N ALA A 78 4.17 -7.70 10.71
CA ALA A 78 2.79 -7.88 10.33
C ALA A 78 1.85 -6.92 11.10
N GLN A 79 0.90 -6.34 10.39
CA GLN A 79 -0.08 -5.40 10.93
C GLN A 79 -1.47 -5.84 10.53
N GLU A 80 -2.44 -5.59 11.40
CA GLU A 80 -3.85 -5.87 11.18
C GLU A 80 -4.61 -4.55 10.97
N VAL A 81 -5.42 -4.50 9.91
CA VAL A 81 -6.41 -3.44 9.70
C VAL A 81 -7.79 -4.08 9.60
N ILE A 82 -8.72 -3.64 10.42
CA ILE A 82 -10.12 -4.07 10.35
C ILE A 82 -10.91 -3.01 9.58
N PHE A 83 -11.36 -3.37 8.39
CA PHE A 83 -12.18 -2.48 7.56
C PHE A 83 -13.65 -2.54 7.99
N SER A 84 -14.22 -1.41 8.39
CA SER A 84 -15.62 -1.34 8.79
C SER A 84 -16.18 0.07 8.61
N LYS A 85 -17.41 0.16 8.06
CA LYS A 85 -18.17 1.42 7.99
C LYS A 85 -18.84 1.79 9.32
N LYS A 86 -18.90 0.85 10.28
CA LYS A 86 -19.49 1.10 11.62
C LYS A 86 -18.62 2.10 12.39
N ASN A 87 -19.27 2.94 13.21
CA ASN A 87 -18.54 3.90 14.05
C ASN A 87 -17.76 3.22 15.18
N THR A 88 -18.30 2.14 15.73
CA THR A 88 -17.64 1.30 16.73
C THR A 88 -17.24 -0.01 16.07
N GLN A 89 -15.96 -0.32 16.10
CA GLN A 89 -15.50 -1.64 15.68
C GLN A 89 -15.78 -2.66 16.77
N PRO A 90 -16.32 -3.84 16.43
CA PRO A 90 -16.49 -4.91 17.41
C PRO A 90 -15.11 -5.32 17.95
N PRO A 91 -15.04 -5.77 19.22
CA PRO A 91 -13.82 -6.34 19.75
C PRO A 91 -13.45 -7.57 18.93
N HIS A 92 -12.27 -7.55 18.35
CA HIS A 92 -11.72 -8.66 17.58
C HIS A 92 -10.64 -9.34 18.43
N PRO A 93 -10.61 -10.68 18.54
CA PRO A 93 -9.55 -11.39 19.25
C PRO A 93 -8.17 -11.06 18.68
N ASP A 94 -7.17 -11.23 19.50
CA ASP A 94 -5.80 -10.94 19.09
C ASP A 94 -5.31 -11.98 18.06
N LEU A 95 -4.65 -11.48 17.04
CA LEU A 95 -3.91 -12.29 16.10
C LEU A 95 -2.47 -12.43 16.58
N MET A 96 -1.94 -13.66 16.46
CA MET A 96 -0.58 -14.00 16.88
C MET A 96 0.25 -14.37 15.66
N PHE A 97 1.44 -13.82 15.55
CA PHE A 97 2.38 -14.16 14.50
C PHE A 97 3.80 -14.10 15.01
N ASN A 98 4.59 -15.12 14.74
CA ASN A 98 5.98 -15.24 15.19
C ASN A 98 6.12 -15.02 16.71
N GLN A 99 5.25 -15.67 17.49
CA GLN A 99 5.15 -15.60 18.96
C GLN A 99 4.85 -14.18 19.51
N ALA A 100 4.47 -13.26 18.68
CA ALA A 100 4.11 -11.90 19.06
C ALA A 100 2.69 -11.55 18.63
N LYS A 101 2.06 -10.63 19.36
CA LYS A 101 0.75 -10.10 18.99
C LYS A 101 0.89 -9.21 17.76
N VAL A 102 0.08 -9.48 16.74
CA VAL A 102 -0.01 -8.62 15.55
C VAL A 102 -0.54 -7.26 15.94
N LYS A 103 0.16 -6.20 15.54
CA LYS A 103 -0.22 -4.83 15.87
C LYS A 103 -1.45 -4.42 15.06
N ARG A 104 -2.55 -4.08 15.74
CA ARG A 104 -3.71 -3.47 15.10
C ARG A 104 -3.47 -1.99 14.85
N VAL A 105 -3.72 -1.55 13.62
CA VAL A 105 -3.55 -0.17 13.20
C VAL A 105 -4.82 0.35 12.52
N SER A 106 -5.04 1.67 12.56
CA SER A 106 -6.17 2.31 11.91
C SER A 106 -5.95 2.57 10.42
N SER A 107 -4.70 2.57 9.97
CA SER A 107 -4.32 2.72 8.57
C SER A 107 -3.00 2.02 8.30
N GLN A 108 -2.83 1.50 7.09
CA GLN A 108 -1.62 0.85 6.63
C GLN A 108 -1.34 1.19 5.18
N LYS A 109 -0.05 1.33 4.85
CA LYS A 109 0.38 1.47 3.47
C LYS A 109 0.47 0.09 2.83
N HIS A 110 -0.33 -0.14 1.78
CA HIS A 110 -0.33 -1.37 1.00
C HIS A 110 -0.08 -1.04 -0.48
N LEU A 111 0.95 -1.61 -1.07
CA LEU A 111 1.35 -1.41 -2.48
C LEU A 111 1.34 0.06 -2.93
N GLY A 112 1.78 0.97 -2.06
CA GLY A 112 1.85 2.40 -2.37
C GLY A 112 0.63 3.23 -1.98
N VAL A 113 -0.52 2.60 -1.72
CA VAL A 113 -1.76 3.25 -1.28
C VAL A 113 -1.90 3.12 0.24
N ILE A 114 -2.37 4.16 0.93
CA ILE A 114 -2.71 4.08 2.34
C ILE A 114 -4.19 3.73 2.46
N LEU A 115 -4.44 2.57 3.05
CA LEU A 115 -5.77 2.05 3.33
C LEU A 115 -6.11 2.37 4.78
N ASP A 116 -7.11 3.18 5.03
CA ASP A 116 -7.63 3.43 6.37
C ASP A 116 -8.83 2.51 6.66
N ALA A 117 -9.10 2.26 7.95
CA ALA A 117 -10.13 1.34 8.42
C ALA A 117 -11.56 1.64 7.90
N LYS A 118 -11.82 2.85 7.40
CA LYS A 118 -13.11 3.26 6.80
C LYS A 118 -13.05 3.34 5.27
N LEU A 119 -11.89 3.11 4.66
CA LEU A 119 -11.63 3.26 3.24
C LEU A 119 -12.01 4.66 2.71
N ASN A 120 -11.72 5.70 3.49
CA ASN A 120 -11.95 7.09 3.12
C ASN A 120 -10.77 7.69 2.33
N PHE A 121 -9.62 7.04 2.35
CA PHE A 121 -8.38 7.45 1.66
C PHE A 121 -7.90 8.88 1.98
N ASN A 122 -8.46 9.53 2.99
CA ASN A 122 -8.13 10.93 3.32
C ASN A 122 -6.65 11.13 3.64
N GLU A 123 -6.02 10.18 4.33
CA GLU A 123 -4.60 10.22 4.66
C GLU A 123 -3.74 10.06 3.40
N HIS A 124 -4.11 9.12 2.53
CA HIS A 124 -3.45 8.91 1.24
C HIS A 124 -3.48 10.18 0.39
N LEU A 125 -4.68 10.74 0.21
CA LEU A 125 -4.90 11.94 -0.59
C LEU A 125 -4.16 13.16 -0.02
N LYS A 126 -4.11 13.33 1.31
CA LYS A 126 -3.34 14.38 1.96
C LYS A 126 -1.84 14.29 1.65
N ILE A 127 -1.27 13.09 1.73
CA ILE A 127 0.15 12.85 1.43
C ILE A 127 0.42 13.09 -0.07
N MET A 128 -0.46 12.61 -0.94
CA MET A 128 -0.37 12.82 -2.39
C MET A 128 -0.41 14.32 -2.73
N ILE A 129 -1.38 15.07 -2.21
CA ILE A 129 -1.50 16.52 -2.41
C ILE A 129 -0.22 17.25 -1.98
N ASN A 130 0.38 16.86 -0.85
CA ASN A 130 1.64 17.45 -0.39
C ASN A 130 2.79 17.20 -1.38
N LYS A 131 2.88 16.00 -1.94
CA LYS A 131 3.89 15.67 -2.97
C LYS A 131 3.68 16.48 -4.24
N LEU A 132 2.44 16.55 -4.72
CA LEU A 132 2.07 17.33 -5.90
C LEU A 132 2.40 18.82 -5.72
N THR A 133 2.06 19.40 -4.58
CA THR A 133 2.37 20.82 -4.25
C THR A 133 3.87 21.09 -4.28
N LYS A 134 4.69 20.19 -3.72
CA LYS A 134 6.16 20.29 -3.80
C LYS A 134 6.65 20.21 -5.26
N GLY A 135 6.09 19.30 -6.05
CA GLY A 135 6.40 19.15 -7.47
C GLY A 135 6.10 20.42 -8.27
N ILE A 136 4.94 21.07 -8.04
CA ILE A 136 4.58 22.33 -8.69
C ILE A 136 5.55 23.46 -8.29
N SER A 137 5.92 23.54 -7.02
CA SER A 137 6.89 24.52 -6.55
C SER A 137 8.25 24.36 -7.25
N MET A 138 8.64 23.13 -7.51
CA MET A 138 9.83 22.82 -8.31
C MET A 138 9.68 23.26 -9.76
N LEU A 139 8.55 22.93 -10.43
CA LEU A 139 8.29 23.37 -11.80
C LEU A 139 8.34 24.89 -11.93
N ARG A 140 7.74 25.65 -10.98
CA ARG A 140 7.77 27.10 -10.98
C ARG A 140 9.18 27.67 -10.93
N LYS A 141 10.10 27.03 -10.23
CA LYS A 141 11.51 27.44 -10.19
C LYS A 141 12.23 27.10 -11.49
N LEU A 142 11.98 25.90 -12.03
CA LEU A 142 12.67 25.41 -13.22
C LEU A 142 12.23 26.13 -14.50
N ARG A 143 11.04 26.72 -14.56
CA ARG A 143 10.50 27.41 -15.75
C ARG A 143 11.41 28.52 -16.29
N TYR A 144 12.26 29.09 -15.46
CA TYR A 144 13.19 30.15 -15.87
C TYR A 144 14.49 29.62 -16.46
N TYR A 145 14.76 28.31 -16.35
CA TYR A 145 16.03 27.69 -16.71
C TYR A 145 15.94 26.65 -17.83
N ILE A 146 14.77 26.05 -18.01
CA ILE A 146 14.59 24.96 -18.97
C ILE A 146 13.41 25.20 -19.90
N PRO A 147 13.47 24.68 -21.15
CA PRO A 147 12.44 24.88 -22.14
C PRO A 147 11.13 24.18 -21.76
N ARG A 148 10.01 24.68 -22.31
CA ARG A 148 8.64 24.24 -22.00
C ARG A 148 8.43 22.72 -22.20
N HIS A 149 9.02 22.14 -23.27
CA HIS A 149 8.86 20.70 -23.52
C HIS A 149 9.48 19.85 -22.40
N SER A 150 10.63 20.26 -21.84
CA SER A 150 11.25 19.60 -20.70
C SER A 150 10.41 19.74 -19.43
N LEU A 151 9.83 20.92 -19.18
CA LEU A 151 8.87 21.11 -18.06
C LEU A 151 7.68 20.16 -18.18
N LEU A 152 7.14 20.00 -19.39
CA LEU A 152 6.03 19.08 -19.64
C LEU A 152 6.43 17.63 -19.39
N THR A 153 7.64 17.23 -19.75
CA THR A 153 8.18 15.89 -19.47
C THR A 153 8.29 15.67 -17.95
N ILE A 154 8.87 16.64 -17.22
CA ILE A 154 8.96 16.59 -15.76
C ILE A 154 7.58 16.50 -15.12
N TYR A 155 6.63 17.31 -15.58
CA TYR A 155 5.25 17.25 -15.08
C TYR A 155 4.63 15.87 -15.25
N LYS A 156 4.71 15.28 -16.45
CA LYS A 156 4.14 13.96 -16.74
C LYS A 156 4.81 12.86 -15.90
N SER A 157 6.14 12.90 -15.76
CA SER A 157 6.89 11.84 -15.08
C SER A 157 6.84 11.93 -13.55
N PHE A 158 6.89 13.13 -12.97
CA PHE A 158 7.04 13.30 -11.52
C PHE A 158 5.82 13.84 -10.79
N ILE A 159 4.89 14.48 -11.50
CA ILE A 159 3.71 15.07 -10.86
C ILE A 159 2.48 14.27 -11.24
N ARG A 160 2.16 14.19 -12.53
CA ARG A 160 0.98 13.49 -13.01
C ARG A 160 0.99 11.99 -12.66
N SER A 161 2.15 11.35 -12.70
CA SER A 161 2.29 9.94 -12.30
C SER A 161 1.77 9.63 -10.89
N HIS A 162 1.78 10.61 -9.99
CA HIS A 162 1.21 10.43 -8.64
C HIS A 162 -0.32 10.43 -8.63
N THR A 163 -0.96 11.16 -9.54
CA THR A 163 -2.42 11.18 -9.67
C THR A 163 -2.94 10.01 -10.47
N ASP A 164 -2.18 9.56 -11.46
CA ASP A 164 -2.56 8.43 -12.32
C ASP A 164 -2.33 7.07 -11.61
N PHE A 165 -1.55 7.05 -10.51
CA PHE A 165 -1.27 5.83 -9.77
C PHE A 165 -2.46 5.42 -8.91
N ALA A 166 -3.08 4.27 -9.22
CA ALA A 166 -4.17 3.67 -8.46
C ALA A 166 -5.41 4.58 -8.25
N ASP A 167 -5.64 5.53 -9.16
CA ASP A 167 -6.73 6.51 -9.13
C ASP A 167 -8.11 5.85 -8.96
N VAL A 168 -8.35 4.73 -9.63
CA VAL A 168 -9.59 3.94 -9.54
C VAL A 168 -9.92 3.52 -8.10
N ILE A 169 -8.90 3.37 -7.23
CA ILE A 169 -9.12 2.89 -5.85
C ILE A 169 -9.60 4.02 -4.95
N TYR A 170 -9.06 5.23 -5.09
CA TYR A 170 -9.33 6.37 -4.19
C TYR A 170 -10.17 7.47 -4.83
N ASP A 171 -10.66 7.26 -6.04
CA ASP A 171 -11.60 8.18 -6.67
C ASP A 171 -12.91 8.21 -5.88
N GLN A 172 -13.17 9.35 -5.24
CA GLN A 172 -14.36 9.59 -4.43
C GLN A 172 -15.17 10.74 -5.04
N PRO A 173 -16.10 10.44 -5.96
CA PRO A 173 -16.84 11.45 -6.70
C PRO A 173 -17.67 12.40 -5.82
N HIS A 174 -17.87 12.06 -4.54
CA HIS A 174 -18.67 12.88 -3.60
C HIS A 174 -17.81 13.79 -2.71
N ASN A 175 -16.48 13.74 -2.79
CA ASN A 175 -15.61 14.60 -1.97
C ASN A 175 -15.15 15.84 -2.75
N ASN A 176 -16.07 16.80 -2.90
CA ASN A 176 -15.83 18.06 -3.65
C ASN A 176 -14.58 18.82 -3.16
N THR A 177 -14.26 18.77 -1.86
CA THR A 177 -13.09 19.47 -1.31
C THR A 177 -11.79 18.91 -1.87
N ILE A 178 -11.68 17.59 -2.02
CA ILE A 178 -10.49 16.95 -2.57
C ILE A 178 -10.43 17.15 -4.09
N ILE A 179 -11.55 16.97 -4.78
CA ILE A 179 -11.66 17.20 -6.22
C ILE A 179 -11.19 18.62 -6.56
N ASN A 180 -11.75 19.64 -5.90
CA ASN A 180 -11.35 21.03 -6.11
C ASN A 180 -9.87 21.29 -5.85
N LYS A 181 -9.27 20.60 -4.85
CA LYS A 181 -7.82 20.70 -4.60
C LYS A 181 -7.00 20.08 -5.72
N LEU A 182 -7.40 18.92 -6.23
CA LEU A 182 -6.70 18.25 -7.33
C LEU A 182 -6.81 19.06 -8.63
N GLU A 183 -7.99 19.62 -8.94
CA GLU A 183 -8.19 20.54 -10.08
C GLU A 183 -7.35 21.81 -9.96
N SER A 184 -7.30 22.41 -8.76
CA SER A 184 -6.45 23.57 -8.50
C SER A 184 -4.95 23.23 -8.68
N ILE A 185 -4.53 22.04 -8.29
CA ILE A 185 -3.16 21.54 -8.48
C ILE A 185 -2.87 21.40 -10.00
N GLN A 186 -3.79 20.79 -10.74
CA GLN A 186 -3.64 20.60 -12.18
C GLN A 186 -3.60 21.95 -12.92
N TYR A 187 -4.48 22.88 -12.58
CA TYR A 187 -4.47 24.23 -13.10
C TYR A 187 -3.15 24.98 -12.81
N ASN A 188 -2.69 24.94 -11.57
CA ASN A 188 -1.41 25.53 -11.16
C ASN A 188 -0.20 24.90 -11.87
N SER A 189 -0.26 23.62 -12.19
CA SER A 189 0.78 22.92 -12.97
C SER A 189 0.79 23.47 -14.41
N THR A 190 -0.37 23.66 -15.00
CA THR A 190 -0.52 24.23 -16.34
C THR A 190 0.07 25.65 -16.38
N LEU A 191 -0.30 26.51 -15.43
CA LEU A 191 0.27 27.87 -15.31
C LEU A 191 1.80 27.85 -15.13
N ALA A 192 2.34 26.89 -14.38
CA ALA A 192 3.80 26.77 -14.19
C ALA A 192 4.53 26.40 -15.50
N ILE A 193 3.86 25.71 -16.44
CA ILE A 193 4.43 25.27 -17.72
C ILE A 193 4.19 26.31 -18.83
N THR A 194 3.04 26.96 -18.83
CA THR A 194 2.63 27.88 -19.93
C THR A 194 3.07 29.34 -19.71
N GLY A 195 3.24 29.74 -18.47
CA GLY A 195 3.61 31.11 -18.08
C GLY A 195 2.44 31.79 -17.44
#